data_9175dd87f9872d6c56baa309c4da8d08
#
_entry.id   9175dd87f9872d6c56baa309c4da8d08
#
_cell.length_a   1.000
_cell.length_b   1.000
_cell.length_c   1.000
_cell.angle_alpha   90.00
_cell.angle_beta   90.00
_cell.angle_gamma   90.00
#
_symmetry.space_group_name_H-M   'P 1'
#
loop_
_entity.id
_entity.type
_entity.pdbx_description
1 polymer ?
#
loop_
_entity_poly.entity_id
_entity_poly.type
_entity_poly.pdbx_seq_one_letter_code
_entity_poly.pdbx_strand_id
1 'polypeptide(L)'
;MKMNNVRKVVSIFAIVLMLTSIMYVASFAENANTTITQGSLTVSVDNAVEGLYFEGNNVKSNATNGYYPFNFSVIFNDRSKVTGRPVVKDADGTVVQNGFHWAYKQNADGTFVTDEDGNYVEDPNTGYGLATLPVGSTSTITIKNSEGADIVLHCQAPNGGTTNSGANLFACLLAPGQFTNEGIGKGGWGDPFDSNGALKANSQTGISLGFFGGYAVYKFDNPIADNPANKYGADFIVYGNAFWNNSEPGCIQVSQDGVKWYDIAGSKHFDPDTERNASITYTSPNPAEDAGVSEPGTVGEAKPVNYTGTRSGTITTNNFHSHSWFPLNANYFVARNGNATALDKVDSLSFASRTLTNGVTNTLTLEGTMLGGVSSTNITDKIGFGYCDAHPNKELGGTIAYNPYQQFANQNDYNTKTAGTSGGDPIDISWAVDSNGQPANLGSIRYVRVYTGAAAMNGIFGEISTEVCGIAPCTGTTTQAPTSGDALDIEAYGNFAEGDEIHPITSNGGITTILTDDREPFSIVASGAERIYVNGQLAYGTNRIELPFAGENEQIVQIIAQNGDSTPYITYLRFKFDR
;
A
#
# COMPACT_ATOMS: atom_id res chain seq x y z
N MET A 1 26.96 -51.96 -10.75
CA MET A 1 25.83 -51.94 -11.70
C MET A 1 24.47 -51.70 -11.04
N LYS A 2 24.39 -51.04 -9.87
CA LYS A 2 23.11 -50.76 -9.17
C LYS A 2 22.79 -49.24 -8.98
N MET A 3 23.70 -48.35 -9.29
CA MET A 3 23.47 -46.89 -9.10
C MET A 3 22.84 -46.18 -10.31
N ASN A 4 22.94 -46.72 -11.51
CA ASN A 4 22.37 -46.09 -12.71
C ASN A 4 20.85 -46.26 -12.87
N ASN A 5 20.26 -47.25 -12.21
CA ASN A 5 18.82 -47.50 -12.33
C ASN A 5 18.01 -46.59 -11.36
N VAL A 6 18.56 -46.19 -10.24
CA VAL A 6 17.90 -45.28 -9.27
C VAL A 6 17.82 -43.86 -9.85
N ARG A 7 18.89 -43.40 -10.54
CA ARG A 7 18.89 -42.07 -11.17
C ARG A 7 17.88 -41.98 -12.34
N LYS A 8 17.70 -43.06 -13.13
CA LYS A 8 16.71 -43.11 -14.19
C LYS A 8 15.27 -43.10 -13.69
N VAL A 9 15.00 -43.77 -12.55
CA VAL A 9 13.65 -43.81 -11.95
C VAL A 9 13.31 -42.44 -11.33
N VAL A 10 14.26 -41.77 -10.65
CA VAL A 10 14.06 -40.44 -10.10
C VAL A 10 13.86 -39.40 -11.20
N SER A 11 14.60 -39.48 -12.31
CA SER A 11 14.43 -38.57 -13.44
C SER A 11 13.09 -38.77 -14.16
N ILE A 12 12.59 -40.01 -14.28
CA ILE A 12 11.29 -40.30 -14.88
C ILE A 12 10.16 -39.82 -13.94
N PHE A 13 10.31 -39.95 -12.61
CA PHE A 13 9.32 -39.43 -11.65
C PHE A 13 9.29 -37.90 -11.66
N ALA A 14 10.43 -37.21 -11.74
CA ALA A 14 10.49 -35.76 -11.85
C ALA A 14 9.88 -35.23 -13.16
N ILE A 15 10.11 -35.92 -14.29
CA ILE A 15 9.52 -35.58 -15.57
C ILE A 15 8.01 -35.84 -15.58
N VAL A 16 7.54 -36.93 -14.96
CA VAL A 16 6.10 -37.20 -14.84
C VAL A 16 5.42 -36.20 -13.90
N LEU A 17 6.06 -35.76 -12.79
CA LEU A 17 5.52 -34.68 -11.96
C LEU A 17 5.52 -33.33 -12.66
N MET A 18 6.56 -33.01 -13.44
CA MET A 18 6.56 -31.79 -14.27
C MET A 18 5.51 -31.84 -15.39
N LEU A 19 5.35 -32.98 -16.05
CA LEU A 19 4.34 -33.14 -17.09
C LEU A 19 2.92 -33.15 -16.51
N THR A 20 2.70 -33.67 -15.30
CA THR A 20 1.38 -33.59 -14.66
C THR A 20 1.08 -32.18 -14.15
N SER A 21 2.07 -31.41 -13.67
CA SER A 21 1.87 -30.02 -13.30
C SER A 21 1.64 -29.12 -14.53
N ILE A 22 2.34 -29.37 -15.64
CA ILE A 22 2.14 -28.68 -16.92
C ILE A 22 0.78 -29.11 -17.55
N MET A 23 0.38 -30.36 -17.44
CA MET A 23 -0.95 -30.81 -17.91
C MET A 23 -2.09 -30.27 -17.02
N TYR A 24 -1.85 -30.03 -15.73
CA TYR A 24 -2.88 -29.45 -14.86
C TYR A 24 -3.11 -27.94 -15.14
N VAL A 25 -2.09 -27.22 -15.57
CA VAL A 25 -2.21 -25.82 -16.02
C VAL A 25 -2.77 -25.73 -17.46
N ALA A 26 -2.49 -26.73 -18.32
CA ALA A 26 -2.95 -26.73 -19.71
C ALA A 26 -4.40 -27.24 -19.89
N SER A 27 -4.98 -27.92 -18.91
CA SER A 27 -6.33 -28.49 -19.07
C SER A 27 -7.48 -27.55 -18.68
N PHE A 28 -7.17 -26.38 -18.10
CA PHE A 28 -8.19 -25.41 -17.69
C PHE A 28 -8.52 -24.34 -18.75
N ALA A 29 -7.76 -24.26 -19.85
CA ALA A 29 -7.90 -23.18 -20.83
C ALA A 29 -8.82 -23.51 -22.02
N GLU A 30 -9.27 -24.75 -22.20
CA GLU A 30 -9.81 -25.16 -23.51
C GLU A 30 -11.33 -25.06 -23.74
N ASN A 31 -12.16 -24.74 -22.69
CA ASN A 31 -13.62 -24.65 -22.88
C ASN A 31 -14.36 -23.65 -21.97
N ALA A 32 -13.69 -22.67 -21.37
CA ALA A 32 -14.39 -21.69 -20.56
C ALA A 32 -14.96 -20.56 -21.45
N ASN A 33 -16.29 -20.40 -21.45
CA ASN A 33 -16.91 -19.26 -22.10
C ASN A 33 -16.56 -17.97 -21.35
N THR A 34 -15.71 -17.13 -21.91
CA THR A 34 -15.27 -15.87 -21.30
C THR A 34 -16.05 -14.66 -21.78
N THR A 35 -17.09 -14.84 -22.60
CA THR A 35 -17.84 -13.76 -23.23
C THR A 35 -19.34 -13.95 -23.13
N ILE A 36 -20.07 -12.83 -23.02
CA ILE A 36 -21.52 -12.75 -23.16
C ILE A 36 -21.83 -11.66 -24.19
N THR A 37 -22.77 -11.94 -25.11
CA THR A 37 -23.20 -10.95 -26.11
C THR A 37 -24.68 -10.64 -25.95
N GLN A 38 -25.02 -9.36 -25.96
CA GLN A 38 -26.39 -8.86 -25.98
C GLN A 38 -26.49 -7.72 -27.00
N GLY A 39 -27.26 -7.94 -28.05
CA GLY A 39 -27.22 -7.06 -29.23
C GLY A 39 -25.85 -7.14 -29.90
N SER A 40 -25.23 -6.01 -30.18
CA SER A 40 -23.85 -5.94 -30.69
C SER A 40 -22.80 -5.73 -29.60
N LEU A 41 -23.19 -5.57 -28.33
CA LEU A 41 -22.27 -5.45 -27.21
C LEU A 41 -21.83 -6.83 -26.72
N THR A 42 -20.54 -7.09 -26.74
CA THR A 42 -19.93 -8.26 -26.11
C THR A 42 -19.20 -7.81 -24.85
N VAL A 43 -19.46 -8.49 -23.76
CA VAL A 43 -18.80 -8.31 -22.47
C VAL A 43 -17.97 -9.56 -22.19
N SER A 44 -16.73 -9.36 -21.80
CA SER A 44 -15.79 -10.43 -21.45
C SER A 44 -15.30 -10.29 -20.02
N VAL A 45 -14.84 -11.39 -19.45
CA VAL A 45 -14.06 -11.40 -18.21
C VAL A 45 -12.64 -11.84 -18.50
N ASP A 46 -11.67 -11.35 -17.74
CA ASP A 46 -10.28 -11.74 -17.90
C ASP A 46 -10.04 -13.12 -17.25
N ASN A 47 -9.91 -14.14 -18.09
CA ASN A 47 -9.64 -15.49 -17.63
C ASN A 47 -8.21 -15.68 -17.10
N ALA A 48 -7.26 -14.86 -17.54
CA ALA A 48 -5.87 -14.94 -17.09
C ALA A 48 -5.71 -14.49 -15.63
N VAL A 49 -6.61 -13.63 -15.18
CA VAL A 49 -6.69 -13.20 -13.79
C VAL A 49 -7.84 -14.00 -13.16
N GLU A 50 -7.56 -14.87 -12.18
CA GLU A 50 -8.58 -15.56 -11.41
C GLU A 50 -9.31 -16.74 -12.14
N GLY A 51 -8.96 -17.06 -13.36
CA GLY A 51 -9.62 -18.12 -14.14
C GLY A 51 -11.12 -17.90 -14.32
N LEU A 52 -11.54 -16.66 -14.60
CA LEU A 52 -12.94 -16.27 -14.72
C LEU A 52 -13.57 -16.82 -16.00
N TYR A 53 -14.83 -17.23 -15.90
CA TYR A 53 -15.64 -17.67 -17.01
C TYR A 53 -17.14 -17.46 -16.75
N PHE A 54 -17.96 -17.62 -17.80
CA PHE A 54 -19.41 -17.53 -17.70
C PHE A 54 -20.10 -18.89 -17.79
N GLU A 55 -21.08 -19.12 -16.90
CA GLU A 55 -22.15 -20.10 -17.08
C GLU A 55 -23.47 -19.36 -17.29
N GLY A 56 -23.92 -19.23 -18.55
CA GLY A 56 -24.99 -18.28 -18.85
C GLY A 56 -24.57 -16.87 -18.47
N ASN A 57 -25.34 -16.19 -17.63
CA ASN A 57 -25.00 -14.87 -17.11
C ASN A 57 -24.34 -14.93 -15.71
N ASN A 58 -23.96 -16.10 -15.24
CA ASN A 58 -23.25 -16.24 -13.97
C ASN A 58 -21.75 -16.15 -14.17
N VAL A 59 -21.11 -15.24 -13.49
CA VAL A 59 -19.64 -15.16 -13.40
C VAL A 59 -19.15 -16.21 -12.43
N LYS A 60 -18.27 -17.08 -12.90
CA LYS A 60 -17.64 -18.16 -12.15
C LYS A 60 -16.13 -17.98 -12.14
N SER A 61 -15.46 -18.56 -11.18
CA SER A 61 -14.01 -18.61 -11.08
C SER A 61 -13.53 -20.04 -10.93
N ASN A 62 -12.48 -20.40 -11.67
CA ASN A 62 -11.76 -21.68 -11.48
C ASN A 62 -10.73 -21.60 -10.35
N ALA A 63 -10.59 -20.45 -9.69
CA ALA A 63 -9.70 -20.33 -8.56
C ALA A 63 -10.08 -21.35 -7.48
N THR A 64 -9.12 -22.14 -7.07
CA THR A 64 -9.30 -23.12 -5.98
C THR A 64 -9.38 -22.45 -4.62
N ASN A 65 -9.01 -21.17 -4.56
CA ASN A 65 -8.98 -20.35 -3.37
C ASN A 65 -10.02 -19.26 -3.52
N GLY A 66 -10.94 -19.15 -2.58
CA GLY A 66 -11.92 -18.08 -2.56
C GLY A 66 -11.25 -16.73 -2.33
N TYR A 67 -11.66 -15.73 -3.10
CA TYR A 67 -11.18 -14.35 -2.98
C TYR A 67 -12.10 -13.52 -2.10
N TYR A 68 -11.49 -12.63 -1.34
CA TYR A 68 -12.23 -11.87 -0.38
C TYR A 68 -11.67 -10.45 -0.23
N PRO A 69 -12.37 -9.43 -0.66
CA PRO A 69 -13.46 -9.38 -1.62
C PRO A 69 -12.98 -9.72 -3.05
N PHE A 70 -13.92 -9.93 -3.94
CA PHE A 70 -13.65 -10.42 -5.27
C PHE A 70 -13.57 -9.26 -6.27
N ASN A 71 -12.39 -9.02 -6.81
CA ASN A 71 -12.14 -8.01 -7.84
C ASN A 71 -11.85 -8.69 -9.18
N PHE A 72 -12.47 -8.24 -10.24
CA PHE A 72 -12.22 -8.74 -11.57
C PHE A 72 -12.41 -7.70 -12.67
N SER A 73 -11.76 -7.94 -13.81
CA SER A 73 -11.86 -7.09 -14.98
C SER A 73 -13.08 -7.44 -15.82
N VAL A 74 -13.83 -6.42 -16.21
CA VAL A 74 -14.92 -6.51 -17.18
C VAL A 74 -14.48 -5.77 -18.45
N ILE A 75 -14.46 -6.50 -19.57
CA ILE A 75 -13.96 -6.00 -20.85
C ILE A 75 -15.13 -5.86 -21.81
N PHE A 76 -15.23 -4.73 -22.48
CA PHE A 76 -16.27 -4.44 -23.45
C PHE A 76 -15.67 -4.35 -24.86
N ASN A 77 -16.27 -5.01 -25.84
CA ASN A 77 -15.82 -4.91 -27.22
C ASN A 77 -16.12 -3.54 -27.87
N ASP A 78 -17.11 -2.84 -27.35
CA ASP A 78 -17.49 -1.49 -27.80
C ASP A 78 -18.04 -0.67 -26.63
N ARG A 79 -17.20 0.19 -26.05
CA ARG A 79 -17.57 1.03 -24.91
C ARG A 79 -18.69 2.02 -25.24
N SER A 80 -18.81 2.47 -26.50
CA SER A 80 -19.83 3.42 -26.92
C SER A 80 -21.26 2.85 -26.80
N LYS A 81 -21.38 1.54 -26.73
CA LYS A 81 -22.64 0.81 -26.53
C LYS A 81 -23.07 0.73 -25.06
N VAL A 82 -22.21 1.10 -24.14
CA VAL A 82 -22.52 1.10 -22.70
C VAL A 82 -23.01 2.47 -22.27
N THR A 83 -24.24 2.55 -21.78
CA THR A 83 -24.83 3.80 -21.30
C THR A 83 -24.60 3.97 -19.79
N GLY A 84 -23.84 5.01 -19.47
CA GLY A 84 -23.50 5.30 -18.07
C GLY A 84 -22.45 4.33 -17.49
N ARG A 85 -22.31 4.36 -16.19
CA ARG A 85 -21.40 3.47 -15.43
C ARG A 85 -22.13 2.18 -15.10
N PRO A 86 -21.53 1.00 -15.25
CA PRO A 86 -22.08 -0.24 -14.72
C PRO A 86 -22.36 -0.14 -13.22
N VAL A 87 -23.47 -0.68 -12.78
CA VAL A 87 -23.92 -0.61 -11.40
C VAL A 87 -23.75 -1.97 -10.74
N VAL A 88 -22.96 -2.02 -9.68
CA VAL A 88 -22.80 -3.19 -8.83
C VAL A 88 -23.77 -3.09 -7.65
N LYS A 89 -24.55 -4.15 -7.41
CA LYS A 89 -25.45 -4.25 -6.27
C LYS A 89 -25.17 -5.51 -5.47
N ASP A 90 -25.30 -5.44 -4.15
CA ASP A 90 -25.24 -6.59 -3.26
C ASP A 90 -26.53 -7.43 -3.34
N ALA A 91 -26.61 -8.47 -2.52
CA ALA A 91 -27.76 -9.38 -2.45
C ALA A 91 -29.08 -8.68 -2.06
N ASP A 92 -29.01 -7.60 -1.31
CA ASP A 92 -30.17 -6.82 -0.84
C ASP A 92 -30.59 -5.75 -1.87
N GLY A 93 -29.85 -5.66 -2.99
CA GLY A 93 -30.09 -4.68 -4.05
C GLY A 93 -29.52 -3.28 -3.76
N THR A 94 -28.73 -3.13 -2.70
CA THR A 94 -28.02 -1.89 -2.37
C THR A 94 -26.85 -1.68 -3.32
N VAL A 95 -26.64 -0.46 -3.79
CA VAL A 95 -25.51 -0.14 -4.66
C VAL A 95 -24.22 -0.22 -3.87
N VAL A 96 -23.30 -1.07 -4.34
CA VAL A 96 -21.94 -1.15 -3.80
C VAL A 96 -21.17 0.10 -4.25
N GLN A 97 -20.87 0.96 -3.30
CA GLN A 97 -20.10 2.17 -3.56
C GLN A 97 -18.70 1.78 -4.05
N ASN A 98 -18.24 2.38 -5.15
CA ASN A 98 -17.00 2.00 -5.83
C ASN A 98 -16.94 0.55 -6.35
N GLY A 99 -18.09 -0.12 -6.47
CA GLY A 99 -18.17 -1.49 -6.99
C GLY A 99 -17.76 -1.64 -8.47
N PHE A 100 -17.63 -0.54 -9.20
CA PHE A 100 -17.13 -0.52 -10.59
C PHE A 100 -16.45 0.81 -10.90
N HIS A 101 -15.32 0.76 -11.60
CA HIS A 101 -14.73 1.94 -12.23
C HIS A 101 -14.14 1.60 -13.61
N TRP A 102 -14.07 2.61 -14.49
CA TRP A 102 -13.42 2.49 -15.79
C TRP A 102 -11.91 2.46 -15.64
N ALA A 103 -11.23 1.89 -16.65
CA ALA A 103 -9.79 2.07 -16.78
C ALA A 103 -9.45 3.57 -16.82
N TYR A 104 -8.28 3.91 -16.33
CA TYR A 104 -7.82 5.29 -16.34
C TYR A 104 -7.10 5.63 -17.64
N LYS A 105 -7.22 6.89 -18.07
CA LYS A 105 -6.50 7.42 -19.22
C LYS A 105 -5.01 7.32 -19.03
N GLN A 106 -4.32 6.96 -20.10
CA GLN A 106 -2.86 6.93 -20.13
C GLN A 106 -2.35 7.88 -21.21
N ASN A 107 -1.24 8.53 -20.94
CA ASN A 107 -0.44 9.26 -21.89
C ASN A 107 0.27 8.29 -22.85
N ALA A 108 0.87 8.81 -23.93
CA ALA A 108 1.61 7.99 -24.89
C ALA A 108 2.82 7.25 -24.29
N ASP A 109 3.34 7.72 -23.17
CA ASP A 109 4.43 7.12 -22.42
C ASP A 109 3.97 6.09 -21.37
N GLY A 110 2.63 5.87 -21.26
CA GLY A 110 2.04 4.93 -20.31
C GLY A 110 1.76 5.49 -18.92
N THR A 111 2.08 6.77 -18.66
CA THR A 111 1.70 7.44 -17.42
C THR A 111 0.20 7.73 -17.39
N PHE A 112 -0.39 7.74 -16.19
CA PHE A 112 -1.81 8.05 -16.03
C PHE A 112 -2.08 9.56 -16.07
N VAL A 113 -3.17 9.94 -16.70
CA VAL A 113 -3.64 11.32 -16.73
C VAL A 113 -4.33 11.64 -15.42
N THR A 114 -3.96 12.76 -14.80
CA THR A 114 -4.63 13.32 -13.62
C THR A 114 -5.42 14.57 -13.98
N ASP A 115 -6.48 14.85 -13.20
CA ASP A 115 -7.19 16.12 -13.24
C ASP A 115 -6.43 17.20 -12.43
N GLU A 116 -7.04 18.40 -12.32
CA GLU A 116 -6.44 19.54 -11.58
C GLU A 116 -6.31 19.26 -10.08
N ASP A 117 -7.11 18.31 -9.56
CA ASP A 117 -7.10 17.91 -8.16
C ASP A 117 -6.16 16.70 -7.89
N GLY A 118 -5.45 16.23 -8.94
CA GLY A 118 -4.54 15.09 -8.85
C GLY A 118 -5.23 13.72 -8.89
N ASN A 119 -6.53 13.62 -9.16
CA ASN A 119 -7.22 12.34 -9.30
C ASN A 119 -7.00 11.77 -10.70
N TYR A 120 -6.90 10.46 -10.81
CA TYR A 120 -6.82 9.79 -12.11
C TYR A 120 -8.11 9.97 -12.92
N VAL A 121 -7.94 10.38 -14.18
CA VAL A 121 -9.05 10.59 -15.09
C VAL A 121 -9.47 9.25 -15.68
N GLU A 122 -10.73 8.88 -15.49
CA GLU A 122 -11.30 7.68 -16.12
C GLU A 122 -11.26 7.82 -17.65
N ASP A 123 -10.92 6.75 -18.36
CA ASP A 123 -10.96 6.74 -19.82
C ASP A 123 -12.34 6.27 -20.31
N PRO A 124 -13.16 7.17 -20.85
CA PRO A 124 -14.49 6.80 -21.35
C PRO A 124 -14.42 6.04 -22.68
N ASN A 125 -13.25 5.97 -23.31
CA ASN A 125 -13.09 5.33 -24.63
C ASN A 125 -12.54 3.92 -24.52
N THR A 126 -11.98 3.51 -23.38
CA THR A 126 -11.55 2.12 -23.21
C THR A 126 -12.74 1.23 -22.95
N GLY A 127 -12.74 0.07 -23.58
CA GLY A 127 -13.74 -0.97 -23.35
C GLY A 127 -13.42 -1.82 -22.11
N TYR A 128 -12.91 -1.20 -21.02
CA TYR A 128 -12.40 -1.93 -19.87
C TYR A 128 -12.76 -1.24 -18.56
N GLY A 129 -13.16 -2.02 -17.57
CA GLY A 129 -13.41 -1.57 -16.21
C GLY A 129 -13.11 -2.65 -15.18
N LEU A 130 -12.98 -2.24 -13.93
CA LEU A 130 -12.77 -3.13 -12.79
C LEU A 130 -14.04 -3.20 -11.95
N ALA A 131 -14.47 -4.42 -11.63
CA ALA A 131 -15.58 -4.66 -10.72
C ALA A 131 -15.08 -5.23 -9.40
N THR A 132 -15.60 -4.68 -8.29
CA THR A 132 -15.35 -5.14 -6.92
C THR A 132 -16.64 -5.67 -6.33
N LEU A 133 -16.63 -6.89 -5.83
CA LEU A 133 -17.79 -7.54 -5.23
C LEU A 133 -17.57 -7.80 -3.74
N PRO A 134 -18.59 -7.55 -2.89
CA PRO A 134 -18.51 -7.90 -1.48
C PRO A 134 -18.32 -9.40 -1.28
N VAL A 135 -17.62 -9.73 -0.21
CA VAL A 135 -17.30 -11.09 0.16
C VAL A 135 -18.50 -11.96 0.40
N GLY A 136 -18.39 -13.21 -0.06
CA GLY A 136 -19.38 -14.28 0.24
C GLY A 136 -20.82 -13.94 -0.16
N SER A 137 -21.03 -12.72 -0.72
CA SER A 137 -22.35 -12.26 -1.12
C SER A 137 -22.63 -12.61 -2.57
N THR A 138 -23.89 -12.79 -2.87
CA THR A 138 -24.38 -12.76 -4.23
C THR A 138 -24.52 -11.30 -4.66
N SER A 139 -23.90 -10.94 -5.75
CA SER A 139 -23.93 -9.57 -6.28
C SER A 139 -24.38 -9.59 -7.74
N THR A 140 -24.91 -8.47 -8.21
CA THR A 140 -25.23 -8.29 -9.62
C THR A 140 -24.49 -7.10 -10.18
N ILE A 141 -24.04 -7.22 -11.44
CA ILE A 141 -23.52 -6.10 -12.23
C ILE A 141 -24.51 -5.85 -13.35
N THR A 142 -25.10 -4.67 -13.38
CA THR A 142 -25.98 -4.26 -14.46
C THR A 142 -25.24 -3.34 -15.42
N ILE A 143 -25.14 -3.76 -16.68
CA ILE A 143 -24.49 -3.04 -17.77
C ILE A 143 -25.57 -2.57 -18.72
N LYS A 144 -25.78 -1.27 -18.79
CA LYS A 144 -26.77 -0.64 -19.66
C LYS A 144 -26.32 -0.65 -21.10
N ASN A 145 -27.03 -1.45 -21.96
CA ASN A 145 -26.75 -1.51 -23.38
C ASN A 145 -27.64 -0.52 -24.16
N SER A 146 -27.04 0.39 -24.91
CA SER A 146 -27.76 1.40 -25.71
C SER A 146 -28.53 0.81 -26.91
N GLU A 147 -28.27 -0.44 -27.28
CA GLU A 147 -28.85 -1.10 -28.47
C GLU A 147 -29.86 -2.21 -28.14
N GLY A 148 -30.13 -2.48 -26.88
CA GLY A 148 -31.03 -3.58 -26.53
C GLY A 148 -31.23 -3.73 -25.03
N ALA A 149 -31.63 -4.94 -24.60
CA ALA A 149 -31.78 -5.26 -23.20
C ALA A 149 -30.44 -5.20 -22.47
N ASP A 150 -30.49 -4.72 -21.23
CA ASP A 150 -29.30 -4.64 -20.36
C ASP A 150 -28.71 -6.02 -20.10
N ILE A 151 -27.39 -6.08 -19.99
CA ILE A 151 -26.69 -7.27 -19.54
C ILE A 151 -26.65 -7.25 -18.01
N VAL A 152 -27.20 -8.28 -17.40
CA VAL A 152 -27.13 -8.47 -15.93
C VAL A 152 -26.26 -9.69 -15.67
N LEU A 153 -25.09 -9.47 -15.07
CA LEU A 153 -24.19 -10.51 -14.62
C LEU A 153 -24.52 -10.86 -13.17
N HIS A 154 -24.67 -12.14 -12.88
CA HIS A 154 -24.83 -12.65 -11.52
C HIS A 154 -23.47 -13.16 -11.04
N CYS A 155 -22.99 -12.59 -9.96
CA CYS A 155 -21.70 -12.91 -9.40
C CYS A 155 -21.88 -13.45 -8.00
N GLN A 156 -21.27 -14.59 -7.73
CA GLN A 156 -21.11 -15.07 -6.37
C GLN A 156 -19.63 -14.93 -6.03
N ALA A 157 -19.33 -13.99 -5.15
CA ALA A 157 -17.99 -13.90 -4.60
C ALA A 157 -17.71 -15.20 -3.82
N PRO A 158 -16.59 -15.88 -4.07
CA PRO A 158 -16.24 -17.09 -3.34
C PRO A 158 -16.26 -16.82 -1.83
N ASN A 159 -16.76 -17.76 -1.04
CA ASN A 159 -16.64 -17.67 0.40
C ASN A 159 -15.17 -17.67 0.78
N GLY A 160 -14.74 -16.61 1.43
CA GLY A 160 -13.37 -16.46 1.85
C GLY A 160 -12.90 -17.65 2.67
N GLY A 161 -11.75 -18.09 2.41
CA GLY A 161 -11.14 -19.17 3.17
C GLY A 161 -9.99 -19.79 2.43
N THR A 162 -8.91 -19.08 2.27
CA THR A 162 -7.58 -19.67 2.31
C THR A 162 -6.58 -18.60 2.66
N THR A 163 -5.74 -18.96 3.55
CA THR A 163 -4.59 -18.20 3.97
C THR A 163 -3.81 -17.70 2.77
N ASN A 164 -3.89 -16.39 2.49
CA ASN A 164 -2.86 -15.74 1.73
C ASN A 164 -1.54 -16.06 2.43
N SER A 165 -0.62 -16.69 1.74
CA SER A 165 0.71 -17.01 2.30
C SER A 165 1.59 -15.76 2.43
N GLY A 166 1.08 -14.59 2.09
CA GLY A 166 1.79 -13.34 1.99
C GLY A 166 1.65 -12.69 0.62
N ALA A 167 2.09 -11.46 0.51
CA ALA A 167 2.13 -10.74 -0.76
C ALA A 167 3.43 -11.05 -1.52
N ASN A 168 3.35 -11.08 -2.83
CA ASN A 168 4.51 -11.23 -3.71
C ASN A 168 5.02 -9.85 -4.13
N LEU A 169 6.34 -9.71 -4.23
CA LEU A 169 6.94 -8.51 -4.79
C LEU A 169 6.47 -8.32 -6.23
N PHE A 170 5.91 -7.15 -6.52
CA PHE A 170 5.31 -6.82 -7.81
C PHE A 170 6.13 -5.80 -8.59
N ALA A 171 6.64 -4.77 -7.92
CA ALA A 171 7.53 -3.76 -8.48
C ALA A 171 8.44 -3.19 -7.38
N CYS A 172 9.61 -2.71 -7.77
CA CYS A 172 10.57 -2.12 -6.86
C CYS A 172 11.39 -1.06 -7.58
N LEU A 173 11.61 0.06 -6.92
CA LEU A 173 12.53 1.10 -7.35
C LEU A 173 13.19 1.72 -6.13
N LEU A 174 14.48 1.48 -5.96
CA LEU A 174 15.23 1.99 -4.83
C LEU A 174 15.62 3.46 -5.05
N ALA A 175 15.54 4.26 -4.01
CA ALA A 175 16.18 5.56 -3.98
C ALA A 175 17.69 5.41 -3.74
N PRO A 176 18.49 6.45 -3.98
CA PRO A 176 19.89 6.44 -3.61
C PRO A 176 20.10 6.16 -2.12
N GLY A 177 21.10 5.33 -1.82
CA GLY A 177 21.42 4.95 -0.44
C GLY A 177 22.57 3.97 -0.35
N GLN A 178 23.07 3.76 0.86
CA GLN A 178 24.27 2.94 1.10
C GLN A 178 24.07 1.46 0.79
N PHE A 179 22.85 0.95 0.92
CA PHE A 179 22.52 -0.43 0.59
C PHE A 179 22.02 -0.58 -0.85
N THR A 180 21.75 0.52 -1.52
CA THR A 180 21.24 0.55 -2.89
C THR A 180 22.16 -0.18 -3.81
N ASN A 181 22.48 -0.98 -4.37
CA ASN A 181 23.43 -1.76 -5.14
C ASN A 181 24.16 -2.83 -4.33
N GLU A 182 23.86 -2.97 -3.03
CA GLU A 182 24.54 -3.98 -2.24
C GLU A 182 24.04 -5.38 -2.58
N GLY A 183 24.99 -6.26 -2.87
CA GLY A 183 24.72 -7.67 -3.08
C GLY A 183 23.86 -8.02 -4.28
N ILE A 184 23.85 -7.18 -5.30
CA ILE A 184 23.16 -7.44 -6.57
C ILE A 184 23.61 -8.78 -7.15
N GLY A 185 22.62 -9.61 -7.53
CA GLY A 185 22.85 -10.97 -8.01
C GLY A 185 23.29 -11.96 -6.93
N LYS A 186 23.28 -11.56 -5.66
CA LYS A 186 23.70 -12.37 -4.51
C LYS A 186 22.65 -12.40 -3.38
N GLY A 187 21.52 -11.74 -3.57
CA GLY A 187 20.45 -11.66 -2.58
C GLY A 187 20.70 -10.69 -1.41
N GLY A 188 21.58 -9.70 -1.59
CA GLY A 188 21.86 -8.66 -0.60
C GLY A 188 20.69 -7.71 -0.37
N TRP A 189 20.82 -6.78 0.56
CA TRP A 189 19.75 -5.83 0.91
C TRP A 189 19.36 -4.90 -0.24
N GLY A 190 20.27 -4.56 -1.13
CA GLY A 190 20.02 -3.80 -2.34
C GLY A 190 19.53 -4.61 -3.53
N ASP A 191 19.25 -5.89 -3.35
CA ASP A 191 18.84 -6.81 -4.41
C ASP A 191 17.38 -7.25 -4.20
N PRO A 192 16.47 -6.95 -5.13
CA PRO A 192 15.10 -7.45 -5.06
C PRO A 192 14.98 -8.96 -5.32
N PHE A 193 16.05 -9.61 -5.75
CA PHE A 193 16.09 -11.05 -5.94
C PHE A 193 16.84 -11.74 -4.79
N ASP A 194 16.50 -12.99 -4.55
CA ASP A 194 17.24 -13.85 -3.65
C ASP A 194 18.53 -14.40 -4.32
N SER A 195 19.34 -15.11 -3.58
CA SER A 195 20.59 -15.71 -4.10
C SER A 195 20.38 -16.77 -5.20
N ASN A 196 19.15 -17.19 -5.44
CA ASN A 196 18.77 -18.11 -6.51
C ASN A 196 18.18 -17.39 -7.74
N GLY A 197 18.08 -16.06 -7.69
CA GLY A 197 17.52 -15.23 -8.75
C GLY A 197 15.98 -15.19 -8.79
N ALA A 198 15.31 -15.66 -7.73
CA ALA A 198 13.87 -15.50 -7.58
C ALA A 198 13.56 -14.17 -6.88
N LEU A 199 12.42 -13.55 -7.22
CA LEU A 199 11.97 -12.36 -6.51
C LEU A 199 11.82 -12.64 -5.01
N LYS A 200 12.34 -11.74 -4.19
CA LYS A 200 12.14 -11.82 -2.74
C LYS A 200 10.66 -11.77 -2.43
N ALA A 201 10.20 -12.82 -1.79
CA ALA A 201 8.92 -12.86 -1.12
C ALA A 201 9.13 -12.51 0.36
N ASN A 202 8.19 -12.90 1.21
CA ASN A 202 8.37 -12.80 2.66
C ASN A 202 9.67 -13.50 3.09
N SER A 203 10.67 -12.72 3.45
CA SER A 203 12.02 -13.19 3.77
C SER A 203 12.59 -12.35 4.91
N GLN A 204 13.38 -12.98 5.77
CA GLN A 204 14.13 -12.28 6.81
C GLN A 204 15.24 -11.38 6.22
N THR A 205 15.68 -11.65 4.99
CA THR A 205 16.54 -10.75 4.24
C THR A 205 15.66 -9.85 3.41
N GLY A 206 15.42 -8.64 3.90
CA GLY A 206 14.53 -7.67 3.28
C GLY A 206 15.17 -6.95 2.08
N ILE A 207 14.48 -5.92 1.65
CA ILE A 207 14.94 -4.94 0.66
C ILE A 207 15.07 -3.62 1.37
N SER A 208 16.24 -3.01 1.33
CA SER A 208 16.49 -1.64 1.77
C SER A 208 16.10 -0.68 0.65
N LEU A 209 15.16 0.22 0.93
CA LEU A 209 14.53 1.06 -0.09
C LEU A 209 15.36 2.31 -0.45
N GLY A 210 16.41 2.60 0.32
CA GLY A 210 17.21 3.81 0.18
C GLY A 210 16.50 5.03 0.77
N PHE A 211 16.93 6.22 0.37
CA PHE A 211 16.44 7.49 0.86
C PHE A 211 14.95 7.73 0.51
N PHE A 212 14.42 8.93 0.77
CA PHE A 212 13.02 9.26 0.58
C PHE A 212 12.44 8.78 -0.77
N GLY A 213 11.28 8.17 -0.72
CA GLY A 213 10.49 7.79 -1.87
C GLY A 213 10.90 6.49 -2.58
N GLY A 214 12.06 5.91 -2.24
CA GLY A 214 12.42 4.56 -2.70
C GLY A 214 11.36 3.56 -2.24
N TYR A 215 10.91 2.66 -3.12
CA TYR A 215 9.70 1.88 -2.85
C TYR A 215 9.78 0.43 -3.30
N ALA A 216 8.95 -0.39 -2.65
CA ALA A 216 8.56 -1.71 -3.10
C ALA A 216 7.03 -1.81 -3.15
N VAL A 217 6.50 -2.38 -4.23
CA VAL A 217 5.08 -2.70 -4.37
C VAL A 217 4.91 -4.20 -4.25
N TYR A 218 4.02 -4.60 -3.38
CA TYR A 218 3.62 -5.99 -3.20
C TYR A 218 2.20 -6.19 -3.67
N LYS A 219 1.92 -7.39 -4.19
CA LYS A 219 0.61 -7.80 -4.66
C LYS A 219 0.19 -9.07 -3.93
N PHE A 220 -0.98 -9.04 -3.35
CA PHE A 220 -1.62 -10.26 -2.86
C PHE A 220 -2.23 -11.04 -4.01
N ASP A 221 -2.10 -12.35 -3.99
CA ASP A 221 -2.79 -13.23 -4.94
C ASP A 221 -4.30 -13.05 -4.80
N ASN A 222 -4.77 -12.91 -3.56
CA ASN A 222 -6.15 -12.64 -3.20
C ASN A 222 -6.27 -11.27 -2.54
N PRO A 223 -7.29 -10.46 -2.86
CA PRO A 223 -7.54 -9.22 -2.15
C PRO A 223 -7.71 -9.46 -0.63
N ILE A 224 -7.27 -8.50 0.16
CA ILE A 224 -7.47 -8.48 1.60
C ILE A 224 -8.63 -7.55 1.89
N ALA A 225 -9.58 -8.02 2.71
CA ALA A 225 -10.70 -7.21 3.16
C ALA A 225 -10.31 -6.31 4.33
N ASP A 226 -10.95 -5.16 4.38
CA ASP A 226 -11.17 -4.42 5.62
C ASP A 226 -12.18 -5.23 6.45
N ASN A 227 -11.69 -5.93 7.46
CA ASN A 227 -12.48 -6.89 8.21
C ASN A 227 -12.57 -6.53 9.70
N PRO A 228 -13.72 -6.04 10.16
CA PRO A 228 -13.92 -5.65 11.56
C PRO A 228 -13.85 -6.83 12.55
N ALA A 229 -13.79 -8.07 12.10
CA ALA A 229 -13.55 -9.22 12.96
C ALA A 229 -12.07 -9.49 13.25
N ASN A 230 -11.17 -8.76 12.61
CA ASN A 230 -9.74 -8.88 12.88
C ASN A 230 -9.37 -8.23 14.22
N LYS A 231 -8.34 -8.77 14.85
CA LYS A 231 -7.83 -8.23 16.11
C LYS A 231 -7.29 -6.81 15.89
N TYR A 232 -7.70 -5.86 16.70
CA TYR A 232 -7.40 -4.43 16.59
C TYR A 232 -7.87 -3.76 15.28
N GLY A 233 -8.68 -4.42 14.48
CA GLY A 233 -9.07 -3.97 13.15
C GLY A 233 -7.99 -4.15 12.08
N ALA A 234 -6.81 -4.65 12.43
CA ALA A 234 -5.72 -4.75 11.49
C ALA A 234 -5.94 -5.87 10.46
N ASP A 235 -5.65 -5.60 9.19
CA ASP A 235 -5.92 -6.51 8.08
C ASP A 235 -4.66 -7.17 7.53
N PHE A 236 -3.53 -6.48 7.59
CA PHE A 236 -2.25 -7.02 7.17
C PHE A 236 -1.11 -6.50 8.05
N ILE A 237 0.02 -7.19 7.99
CA ILE A 237 1.25 -6.81 8.68
C ILE A 237 2.33 -6.54 7.65
N VAL A 238 3.04 -5.44 7.81
CA VAL A 238 4.25 -5.13 7.06
C VAL A 238 5.46 -5.40 7.94
N TYR A 239 6.44 -6.11 7.42
CA TYR A 239 7.63 -6.52 8.15
C TYR A 239 8.83 -5.68 7.74
N GLY A 240 9.52 -5.10 8.71
CA GLY A 240 10.80 -4.41 8.57
C GLY A 240 11.87 -5.06 9.45
N ASN A 241 12.86 -4.30 9.89
CA ASN A 241 13.91 -4.79 10.78
C ASN A 241 14.22 -3.84 11.93
N ALA A 242 13.32 -2.90 12.22
CA ALA A 242 13.49 -1.90 13.27
C ALA A 242 13.90 -2.49 14.62
N PHE A 243 14.67 -1.74 15.36
CA PHE A 243 14.98 -2.03 16.75
C PHE A 243 14.80 -0.77 17.61
N TRP A 244 14.82 -0.92 18.92
CA TRP A 244 14.60 0.22 19.81
C TRP A 244 15.55 1.39 19.51
N ASN A 245 14.99 2.57 19.41
CA ASN A 245 15.69 3.78 19.02
C ASN A 245 16.31 3.78 17.61
N ASN A 246 15.80 2.96 16.70
CA ASN A 246 16.22 2.96 15.33
C ASN A 246 15.10 2.46 14.40
N SER A 247 14.00 3.19 14.39
CA SER A 247 12.96 3.00 13.38
C SER A 247 13.30 3.79 12.14
N GLU A 248 13.05 3.22 10.98
CA GLU A 248 13.27 3.85 9.68
C GLU A 248 11.94 3.88 8.90
N PRO A 249 11.01 4.79 9.29
CA PRO A 249 9.60 4.67 8.96
C PRO A 249 9.32 4.74 7.48
N GLY A 250 8.71 3.67 6.97
CA GLY A 250 8.17 3.57 5.63
C GLY A 250 6.70 3.95 5.61
N CYS A 251 6.35 4.93 4.79
CA CYS A 251 4.96 5.23 4.47
C CYS A 251 4.35 4.11 3.64
N ILE A 252 3.05 3.92 3.81
CA ILE A 252 2.32 2.85 3.16
C ILE A 252 1.20 3.45 2.31
N GLN A 253 1.09 2.98 1.08
CA GLN A 253 -0.07 3.20 0.23
C GLN A 253 -0.70 1.88 -0.15
N VAL A 254 -2.02 1.89 -0.31
CA VAL A 254 -2.81 0.72 -0.70
C VAL A 254 -3.60 0.98 -1.97
N SER A 255 -3.87 -0.08 -2.72
CA SER A 255 -4.64 0.02 -3.94
C SER A 255 -5.44 -1.25 -4.19
N GLN A 256 -6.61 -1.10 -4.83
CA GLN A 256 -7.43 -2.22 -5.28
C GLN A 256 -6.96 -2.74 -6.64
N ASP A 257 -6.48 -1.85 -7.52
CA ASP A 257 -6.21 -2.10 -8.93
C ASP A 257 -4.74 -1.92 -9.36
N GLY A 258 -3.91 -1.41 -8.45
CA GLY A 258 -2.51 -1.06 -8.74
C GLY A 258 -2.34 0.25 -9.52
N VAL A 259 -3.42 1.03 -9.68
CA VAL A 259 -3.45 2.27 -10.44
C VAL A 259 -3.82 3.44 -9.53
N LYS A 260 -4.98 3.39 -8.89
CA LYS A 260 -5.39 4.39 -7.91
C LYS A 260 -4.87 3.99 -6.54
N TRP A 261 -4.09 4.88 -5.93
CA TRP A 261 -3.44 4.66 -4.66
C TRP A 261 -4.02 5.57 -3.59
N TYR A 262 -4.02 5.07 -2.36
CA TYR A 262 -4.51 5.76 -1.18
C TYR A 262 -3.46 5.64 -0.08
N ASP A 263 -3.20 6.75 0.62
CA ASP A 263 -2.28 6.74 1.74
C ASP A 263 -2.90 6.04 2.96
N ILE A 264 -2.14 5.23 3.65
CA ILE A 264 -2.47 4.82 5.01
C ILE A 264 -2.11 5.99 5.93
N ALA A 265 -3.13 6.61 6.51
CA ALA A 265 -2.95 7.74 7.42
C ALA A 265 -2.48 7.25 8.79
N GLY A 266 -1.20 7.01 8.92
CA GLY A 266 -0.56 6.70 10.20
C GLY A 266 -0.54 7.89 11.15
N SER A 267 0.04 7.66 12.33
CA SER A 267 0.04 8.62 13.46
C SER A 267 0.60 10.00 13.15
N LYS A 268 1.45 10.13 12.12
CA LYS A 268 2.09 11.39 11.71
C LYS A 268 1.59 11.94 10.38
N HIS A 269 0.62 11.29 9.75
CA HIS A 269 0.17 11.67 8.41
C HIS A 269 -0.38 13.10 8.35
N PHE A 270 -1.08 13.51 9.40
CA PHE A 270 -1.68 14.85 9.51
C PHE A 270 -0.89 15.81 10.40
N ASP A 271 0.32 15.44 10.80
CA ASP A 271 1.19 16.37 11.53
C ASP A 271 1.49 17.60 10.67
N PRO A 272 1.53 18.81 11.29
CA PRO A 272 1.69 20.06 10.55
C PRO A 272 2.95 20.17 9.70
N ASP A 273 4.02 19.47 10.09
CA ASP A 273 5.30 19.45 9.40
C ASP A 273 5.47 18.26 8.43
N THR A 274 4.40 17.48 8.23
CA THR A 274 4.35 16.41 7.23
C THR A 274 3.92 16.95 5.87
N GLU A 275 4.74 16.70 4.85
CA GLU A 275 4.52 17.11 3.46
C GLU A 275 3.87 15.97 2.69
N ARG A 276 2.53 16.00 2.52
CA ARG A 276 1.77 14.90 1.90
C ARG A 276 1.98 14.74 0.39
N ASN A 277 2.47 15.76 -0.28
CA ASN A 277 2.76 15.76 -1.72
C ASN A 277 4.23 16.09 -1.98
N ALA A 278 5.14 15.48 -1.23
CA ALA A 278 6.55 15.73 -1.37
C ALA A 278 7.10 15.08 -2.66
N SER A 279 8.04 15.78 -3.28
CA SER A 279 8.77 15.32 -4.46
C SER A 279 10.25 15.62 -4.31
N ILE A 280 11.09 14.62 -4.53
CA ILE A 280 12.56 14.76 -4.53
C ILE A 280 13.12 14.23 -5.83
N THR A 281 13.99 15.04 -6.45
CA THR A 281 14.78 14.68 -7.63
C THR A 281 16.23 14.45 -7.24
N TYR A 282 16.70 13.26 -7.45
CA TYR A 282 18.09 12.82 -7.26
C TYR A 282 18.87 12.97 -8.56
N THR A 283 20.11 13.42 -8.47
CA THR A 283 20.99 13.55 -9.64
C THR A 283 22.14 12.54 -9.53
N SER A 284 22.29 11.72 -10.55
CA SER A 284 23.41 10.77 -10.63
C SER A 284 24.74 11.52 -10.66
N PRO A 285 25.69 11.18 -9.79
CA PRO A 285 26.99 11.84 -9.77
C PRO A 285 27.77 11.61 -11.07
N ASN A 286 27.62 10.46 -11.70
CA ASN A 286 28.26 10.15 -12.99
C ASN A 286 27.43 9.12 -13.78
N PRO A 287 26.45 9.56 -14.61
CA PRO A 287 25.60 8.66 -15.36
C PRO A 287 26.34 7.69 -16.28
N ALA A 288 27.53 8.06 -16.76
CA ALA A 288 28.31 7.21 -17.67
C ALA A 288 29.08 6.10 -16.93
N GLU A 289 29.47 6.35 -15.69
CA GLU A 289 30.18 5.38 -14.85
C GLU A 289 29.21 4.41 -14.16
N ASP A 290 28.01 4.86 -13.80
CA ASP A 290 26.99 4.01 -13.14
C ASP A 290 26.44 2.92 -14.05
N ALA A 291 26.56 3.04 -15.37
CA ALA A 291 25.99 2.10 -16.33
C ALA A 291 26.59 0.68 -16.30
N GLY A 292 27.71 0.48 -15.64
CA GLY A 292 28.44 -0.79 -15.71
C GLY A 292 29.05 -1.30 -14.40
N VAL A 293 28.86 -0.60 -13.29
CA VAL A 293 29.45 -1.03 -12.01
C VAL A 293 28.51 -2.04 -11.35
N SER A 294 28.80 -3.31 -11.54
CA SER A 294 28.08 -4.43 -10.92
C SER A 294 28.73 -4.97 -9.64
N GLU A 295 29.96 -4.55 -9.35
CA GLU A 295 30.68 -5.00 -8.17
C GLU A 295 30.77 -3.89 -7.12
N PRO A 296 30.73 -4.22 -5.84
CA PRO A 296 31.02 -3.25 -4.79
C PRO A 296 32.38 -2.62 -5.05
N GLY A 297 32.41 -1.29 -5.11
CA GLY A 297 33.65 -0.56 -5.18
C GLY A 297 34.54 -0.80 -3.95
N THR A 298 35.72 -0.28 -3.98
CA THR A 298 36.60 -0.21 -2.81
C THR A 298 36.16 0.94 -1.90
N VAL A 299 36.50 0.89 -0.63
CA VAL A 299 36.18 1.95 0.34
C VAL A 299 36.63 3.33 -0.24
N GLY A 300 35.67 4.26 -0.33
CA GLY A 300 35.90 5.61 -0.85
C GLY A 300 35.54 5.82 -2.33
N GLU A 301 35.04 4.82 -3.04
CA GLU A 301 34.60 4.98 -4.45
C GLU A 301 33.15 5.51 -4.55
N ALA A 302 32.30 5.30 -3.54
CA ALA A 302 30.96 5.84 -3.53
C ALA A 302 30.96 7.36 -3.62
N LYS A 303 30.10 7.90 -4.49
CA LYS A 303 30.00 9.34 -4.74
C LYS A 303 28.77 9.91 -4.03
N PRO A 304 28.88 11.08 -3.41
CA PRO A 304 27.71 11.78 -2.85
C PRO A 304 26.64 12.01 -3.91
N VAL A 305 25.38 11.81 -3.55
CA VAL A 305 24.23 12.02 -4.43
C VAL A 305 23.50 13.28 -4.01
N ASN A 306 23.43 14.25 -4.92
CA ASN A 306 22.69 15.48 -4.70
C ASN A 306 21.20 15.26 -4.94
N TYR A 307 20.37 15.92 -4.15
CA TYR A 307 18.93 15.93 -4.33
C TYR A 307 18.35 17.33 -4.17
N THR A 308 17.23 17.58 -4.86
CA THR A 308 16.48 18.83 -4.84
C THR A 308 14.97 18.54 -4.87
N GLY A 309 14.16 19.51 -4.52
CA GLY A 309 12.69 19.39 -4.52
C GLY A 309 12.10 19.93 -3.24
N THR A 310 11.15 19.24 -2.65
CA THR A 310 10.54 19.61 -1.34
C THR A 310 11.62 19.84 -0.27
N ARG A 311 12.67 19.04 -0.31
CA ARG A 311 13.93 19.28 0.41
C ARG A 311 15.10 19.19 -0.54
N SER A 312 16.22 19.80 -0.15
CA SER A 312 17.46 19.77 -0.93
C SER A 312 18.64 19.45 -0.04
N GLY A 313 19.60 18.71 -0.56
CA GLY A 313 20.81 18.32 0.17
C GLY A 313 21.67 17.34 -0.60
N THR A 314 22.48 16.61 0.15
CA THR A 314 23.40 15.62 -0.39
C THR A 314 23.41 14.39 0.51
N ILE A 315 23.22 13.22 -0.08
CA ILE A 315 23.42 11.92 0.59
C ILE A 315 24.93 11.66 0.55
N THR A 316 25.53 11.43 1.73
CA THR A 316 26.97 11.20 1.87
C THR A 316 27.23 9.83 2.49
N THR A 317 28.32 9.18 2.05
CA THR A 317 28.70 7.87 2.56
C THR A 317 29.27 7.94 3.98
N ASN A 318 29.04 6.87 4.75
CA ASN A 318 29.66 6.65 6.05
C ASN A 318 30.92 5.79 5.98
N ASN A 319 31.45 5.46 4.79
CA ASN A 319 32.61 4.62 4.51
C ASN A 319 32.47 3.11 4.82
N PHE A 320 31.28 2.63 5.21
CA PHE A 320 31.07 1.19 5.41
C PHE A 320 30.63 0.49 4.12
N HIS A 321 29.96 1.22 3.21
CA HIS A 321 29.45 0.72 1.96
C HIS A 321 30.05 1.53 0.80
N SER A 322 30.86 0.89 -0.01
CA SER A 322 31.76 1.55 -0.97
C SER A 322 31.35 1.42 -2.44
N HIS A 323 30.22 0.77 -2.72
CA HIS A 323 29.64 0.71 -4.05
C HIS A 323 28.83 1.97 -4.40
N SER A 324 28.47 2.16 -5.66
CA SER A 324 27.65 3.30 -6.08
C SER A 324 26.36 3.37 -5.29
N TRP A 325 26.00 4.58 -4.85
CA TRP A 325 24.77 4.83 -4.09
C TRP A 325 23.59 5.21 -4.95
N PHE A 326 23.83 5.57 -6.20
CA PHE A 326 22.75 5.83 -7.15
C PHE A 326 22.31 4.52 -7.80
N PRO A 327 20.99 4.25 -7.95
CA PRO A 327 20.50 3.01 -8.54
C PRO A 327 21.05 2.73 -9.93
N LEU A 328 21.57 1.53 -10.15
CA LEU A 328 22.07 1.11 -11.46
C LEU A 328 20.91 0.71 -12.38
N ASN A 329 20.92 1.14 -13.63
CA ASN A 329 19.84 0.93 -14.59
C ASN A 329 19.47 -0.53 -14.83
N ALA A 330 20.43 -1.43 -14.82
CA ALA A 330 20.22 -2.77 -15.35
C ALA A 330 19.51 -3.71 -14.39
N ASN A 331 19.51 -3.44 -13.07
CA ASN A 331 19.20 -4.47 -12.08
C ASN A 331 18.10 -4.09 -11.09
N TYR A 332 17.60 -2.86 -11.16
CA TYR A 332 16.74 -2.37 -10.10
C TYR A 332 15.28 -2.44 -10.31
N PHE A 333 14.91 -2.58 -11.51
CA PHE A 333 13.55 -2.36 -11.87
C PHE A 333 12.91 -3.68 -12.11
N VAL A 334 12.39 -4.14 -11.06
CA VAL A 334 11.74 -5.39 -10.99
C VAL A 334 10.40 -5.27 -11.59
N ALA A 335 10.31 -6.16 -12.24
CA ALA A 335 9.42 -6.86 -12.81
C ALA A 335 8.09 -7.09 -12.16
N ARG A 336 7.16 -6.68 -12.86
CA ARG A 336 5.80 -7.15 -12.75
C ARG A 336 5.74 -8.64 -13.08
N ASN A 337 4.98 -9.40 -12.29
CA ASN A 337 4.69 -10.83 -12.54
C ASN A 337 5.92 -11.76 -12.57
N GLY A 338 6.88 -11.54 -11.69
CA GLY A 338 8.01 -12.44 -11.56
C GLY A 338 9.05 -12.36 -12.67
N ASN A 339 8.90 -11.42 -13.62
CA ASN A 339 9.90 -11.21 -14.66
C ASN A 339 10.61 -9.88 -14.48
N ALA A 340 11.90 -9.86 -14.38
CA ALA A 340 12.69 -8.65 -14.44
C ALA A 340 12.36 -7.89 -15.72
N THR A 341 11.96 -6.64 -15.60
CA THR A 341 11.58 -5.84 -16.73
C THR A 341 12.43 -4.61 -16.83
N ALA A 342 12.42 -4.05 -18.01
CA ALA A 342 13.06 -2.78 -18.25
C ALA A 342 12.44 -1.68 -17.37
N LEU A 343 13.24 -0.69 -17.04
CA LEU A 343 12.92 0.52 -16.30
C LEU A 343 11.66 1.23 -16.74
N ASP A 344 11.41 1.26 -18.05
CA ASP A 344 10.28 1.92 -18.68
C ASP A 344 8.91 1.44 -18.17
N LYS A 345 8.84 0.18 -17.70
CA LYS A 345 7.60 -0.33 -17.10
C LYS A 345 7.39 0.10 -15.65
N VAL A 346 8.44 0.46 -14.97
CA VAL A 346 8.35 1.05 -13.62
C VAL A 346 8.01 2.52 -13.70
N ASP A 347 8.52 3.23 -14.70
CA ASP A 347 8.20 4.63 -14.96
C ASP A 347 6.70 4.86 -15.26
N SER A 348 5.95 3.81 -15.56
CA SER A 348 4.49 3.89 -15.69
C SER A 348 3.74 3.96 -14.35
N LEU A 349 4.43 3.86 -13.23
CA LEU A 349 3.84 4.10 -11.91
C LEU A 349 3.89 5.60 -11.60
N SER A 350 2.78 6.15 -11.17
CA SER A 350 2.56 7.60 -11.03
C SER A 350 3.43 8.32 -9.99
N PHE A 351 4.21 7.59 -9.21
CA PHE A 351 5.03 8.14 -8.12
C PHE A 351 6.55 8.13 -8.41
N ALA A 352 6.91 7.90 -9.67
CA ALA A 352 8.33 7.94 -10.08
C ALA A 352 8.46 8.45 -11.52
N SER A 353 9.48 9.26 -11.76
CA SER A 353 9.90 9.65 -13.11
C SER A 353 11.43 9.76 -13.19
N ARG A 354 11.96 9.69 -14.40
CA ARG A 354 13.41 9.79 -14.63
C ARG A 354 13.74 10.50 -15.93
N THR A 355 14.96 11.04 -16.02
CA THR A 355 15.56 11.47 -17.28
C THR A 355 16.76 10.59 -17.60
N LEU A 356 17.05 10.44 -18.88
CA LEU A 356 18.16 9.63 -19.39
C LEU A 356 19.19 10.48 -20.10
N THR A 357 20.47 10.12 -19.91
CA THR A 357 21.57 10.62 -20.72
C THR A 357 22.27 9.41 -21.34
N ASN A 358 22.23 9.31 -22.67
CA ASN A 358 22.79 8.15 -23.40
C ASN A 358 22.25 6.78 -22.93
N GLY A 359 20.97 6.73 -22.56
CA GLY A 359 20.32 5.50 -22.07
C GLY A 359 20.60 5.17 -20.60
N VAL A 360 21.31 6.02 -19.87
CA VAL A 360 21.60 5.87 -18.44
C VAL A 360 20.80 6.90 -17.65
N THR A 361 20.27 6.51 -16.50
CA THR A 361 19.49 7.41 -15.64
C THR A 361 20.38 8.56 -15.15
N ASN A 362 20.00 9.78 -15.50
CA ASN A 362 20.67 11.01 -15.06
C ASN A 362 19.98 11.61 -13.84
N THR A 363 18.67 11.66 -13.85
CA THR A 363 17.88 12.08 -12.69
C THR A 363 16.76 11.10 -12.42
N LEU A 364 16.45 10.94 -11.15
CA LEU A 364 15.35 10.12 -10.65
C LEU A 364 14.49 10.99 -9.72
N THR A 365 13.23 11.17 -10.05
CA THR A 365 12.26 11.87 -9.19
C THR A 365 11.36 10.85 -8.54
N LEU A 366 11.19 10.96 -7.23
CA LEU A 366 10.33 10.11 -6.42
C LEU A 366 9.36 10.97 -5.60
N GLU A 367 8.13 10.48 -5.46
CA GLU A 367 7.02 11.20 -4.85
C GLU A 367 6.34 10.38 -3.76
N GLY A 368 5.76 11.10 -2.79
CA GLY A 368 5.03 10.51 -1.68
C GLY A 368 4.84 11.46 -0.51
N THR A 369 4.33 10.95 0.58
CA THR A 369 4.25 11.67 1.86
C THR A 369 5.62 11.66 2.56
N MET A 370 6.12 12.83 2.91
CA MET A 370 7.35 13.01 3.68
C MET A 370 6.99 13.37 5.11
N LEU A 371 7.32 12.50 6.04
CA LEU A 371 6.99 12.65 7.44
C LEU A 371 7.80 13.79 8.08
N GLY A 372 7.09 14.67 8.78
CA GLY A 372 7.68 15.72 9.57
C GLY A 372 8.31 15.21 10.86
N GLY A 373 9.27 15.98 11.39
CA GLY A 373 9.91 15.69 12.69
C GLY A 373 10.77 14.42 12.71
N VAL A 374 10.93 13.72 11.59
CA VAL A 374 11.81 12.56 11.51
C VAL A 374 13.24 13.00 11.27
N SER A 375 14.11 12.74 12.22
CA SER A 375 15.54 13.06 12.15
C SER A 375 16.35 12.04 12.94
N SER A 376 17.65 12.01 12.74
CA SER A 376 18.58 11.10 13.44
C SER A 376 18.51 11.13 14.97
N THR A 377 17.87 12.12 15.56
CA THR A 377 17.74 12.27 17.00
C THR A 377 16.32 12.05 17.52
N ASN A 378 15.33 11.92 16.64
CA ASN A 378 13.91 11.89 17.01
C ASN A 378 13.15 10.69 16.44
N ILE A 379 13.85 9.68 15.93
CA ILE A 379 13.23 8.69 15.07
C ILE A 379 12.24 7.77 15.77
N THR A 380 12.31 7.51 17.04
CA THR A 380 12.17 6.12 17.39
C THR A 380 11.02 5.72 18.29
N ASP A 381 10.75 6.46 19.29
CA ASP A 381 9.69 6.15 20.25
C ASP A 381 8.38 6.89 19.94
N LYS A 382 8.38 7.67 18.87
CA LYS A 382 7.30 8.63 18.55
C LYS A 382 6.63 8.37 17.20
N ILE A 383 7.03 7.34 16.46
CA ILE A 383 6.44 7.08 15.14
C ILE A 383 5.01 6.60 15.28
N GLY A 384 4.69 5.77 16.26
CA GLY A 384 3.35 5.25 16.46
C GLY A 384 2.94 4.21 15.39
N PHE A 385 1.70 4.23 14.95
CA PHE A 385 1.12 3.24 14.04
C PHE A 385 1.07 3.72 12.59
N GLY A 386 0.87 2.78 11.66
CA GLY A 386 0.58 3.05 10.25
C GLY A 386 1.83 3.16 9.36
N TYR A 387 2.98 2.67 9.82
CA TYR A 387 4.24 2.70 9.07
C TYR A 387 4.89 1.33 9.05
N CYS A 388 5.69 1.06 8.03
CA CYS A 388 6.62 -0.06 7.97
C CYS A 388 7.89 0.28 8.73
N ASP A 389 8.60 -0.73 9.21
CA ASP A 389 9.91 -0.61 9.84
C ASP A 389 9.92 0.29 11.09
N ALA A 390 8.78 0.29 11.78
CA ALA A 390 8.59 0.99 13.04
C ALA A 390 8.81 0.07 14.25
N HIS A 391 8.53 -1.22 14.11
CA HIS A 391 8.69 -2.24 15.14
C HIS A 391 9.43 -3.48 14.63
N PRO A 392 10.16 -4.22 15.49
CA PRO A 392 10.92 -5.39 15.06
C PRO A 392 10.01 -6.53 14.65
N ASN A 393 10.44 -7.30 13.68
CA ASN A 393 9.81 -8.57 13.36
C ASN A 393 10.73 -9.74 13.75
N LYS A 394 10.12 -10.77 14.28
CA LYS A 394 10.81 -11.99 14.66
C LYS A 394 10.48 -13.15 13.73
N GLU A 395 9.24 -13.22 13.32
CA GLU A 395 8.71 -14.24 12.42
C GLU A 395 7.72 -13.62 11.44
N LEU A 396 7.66 -14.13 10.22
CA LEU A 396 6.78 -13.63 9.15
C LEU A 396 5.49 -14.45 9.09
N GLY A 397 4.68 -14.42 10.15
CA GLY A 397 3.56 -15.34 10.31
C GLY A 397 2.15 -14.74 10.27
N GLY A 398 2.00 -13.44 10.09
CA GLY A 398 0.68 -12.79 10.10
C GLY A 398 0.02 -12.67 11.48
N THR A 399 0.67 -13.10 12.53
CA THR A 399 0.13 -12.99 13.90
C THR A 399 0.43 -11.63 14.49
N ILE A 400 -0.60 -10.94 14.95
CA ILE A 400 -0.47 -9.62 15.59
C ILE A 400 0.15 -9.80 16.97
N ALA A 401 1.36 -9.29 17.16
CA ALA A 401 2.13 -9.42 18.38
C ALA A 401 1.73 -8.42 19.47
N TYR A 402 1.26 -7.25 19.11
CA TYR A 402 0.94 -6.15 20.02
C TYR A 402 -0.20 -5.30 19.47
N ASN A 403 -0.75 -4.44 20.32
CA ASN A 403 -1.74 -3.44 19.89
C ASN A 403 -1.02 -2.31 19.12
N PRO A 404 -1.34 -2.05 17.84
CA PRO A 404 -0.67 -1.03 17.03
C PRO A 404 -0.77 0.38 17.61
N TYR A 405 -1.80 0.66 18.40
CA TYR A 405 -1.99 1.95 19.05
C TYR A 405 -1.23 2.10 20.38
N GLN A 406 -0.54 1.04 20.83
CA GLN A 406 0.15 1.08 22.08
C GLN A 406 1.51 1.76 21.95
N GLN A 407 1.72 2.81 22.74
CA GLN A 407 3.05 3.40 22.90
C GLN A 407 3.89 2.58 23.89
N PHE A 408 5.17 2.46 23.60
CA PHE A 408 6.13 1.80 24.46
C PHE A 408 6.81 2.82 25.36
N ALA A 409 6.80 2.58 26.66
CA ALA A 409 7.34 3.52 27.63
C ALA A 409 8.88 3.52 27.65
N ASN A 410 9.52 2.41 27.30
CA ASN A 410 10.97 2.22 27.33
C ASN A 410 11.39 0.95 26.58
N GLN A 411 12.70 0.75 26.42
CA GLN A 411 13.26 -0.41 25.71
C GLN A 411 12.83 -1.76 26.28
N ASN A 412 12.69 -1.91 27.59
CA ASN A 412 12.25 -3.16 28.18
C ASN A 412 10.79 -3.46 27.86
N ASP A 413 9.93 -2.44 27.88
CA ASP A 413 8.53 -2.55 27.50
C ASP A 413 8.40 -2.95 26.04
N TYR A 414 9.13 -2.28 25.16
CA TYR A 414 9.23 -2.60 23.74
C TYR A 414 9.68 -4.06 23.50
N ASN A 415 10.81 -4.47 24.06
CA ASN A 415 11.34 -5.80 23.91
C ASN A 415 10.40 -6.88 24.49
N THR A 416 9.76 -6.61 25.60
CA THR A 416 8.85 -7.57 26.26
C THR A 416 7.57 -7.76 25.45
N LYS A 417 7.00 -6.70 24.90
CA LYS A 417 5.74 -6.73 24.15
C LYS A 417 5.91 -7.27 22.73
N THR A 418 7.08 -7.09 22.14
CA THR A 418 7.38 -7.56 20.77
C THR A 418 8.16 -8.88 20.75
N ALA A 419 8.74 -9.31 21.86
CA ALA A 419 9.52 -10.54 21.94
C ALA A 419 8.64 -11.80 21.95
N GLY A 420 9.09 -12.83 21.24
CA GLY A 420 8.51 -14.18 21.34
C GLY A 420 7.33 -14.48 20.42
N THR A 421 6.82 -13.50 19.69
CA THR A 421 5.73 -13.64 18.72
C THR A 421 6.15 -13.10 17.34
N SER A 422 5.33 -13.31 16.31
CA SER A 422 5.48 -12.58 15.06
C SER A 422 5.47 -11.10 15.36
N GLY A 423 6.38 -10.34 14.78
CA GLY A 423 6.48 -8.90 14.92
C GLY A 423 5.89 -8.20 13.71
N GLY A 424 6.55 -7.09 13.35
CA GLY A 424 6.14 -6.23 12.25
C GLY A 424 5.05 -5.25 12.65
N ASP A 425 4.59 -4.49 11.70
CA ASP A 425 3.67 -3.37 11.89
C ASP A 425 2.27 -3.74 11.39
N PRO A 426 1.27 -3.94 12.29
CA PRO A 426 -0.11 -4.20 11.90
C PRO A 426 -0.75 -2.95 11.28
N ILE A 427 -1.43 -3.14 10.15
CA ILE A 427 -2.05 -2.08 9.37
C ILE A 427 -3.52 -2.37 9.17
N ASP A 428 -4.34 -1.36 9.36
CA ASP A 428 -5.78 -1.36 9.14
C ASP A 428 -6.10 -0.62 7.83
N ILE A 429 -6.85 -1.25 6.94
CA ILE A 429 -7.25 -0.67 5.64
C ILE A 429 -8.17 0.55 5.85
N SER A 430 -8.91 0.61 6.94
CA SER A 430 -9.79 1.74 7.24
C SER A 430 -9.05 3.06 7.50
N TRP A 431 -7.71 3.02 7.70
CA TRP A 431 -6.88 4.23 7.76
C TRP A 431 -6.59 4.84 6.38
N ALA A 432 -7.08 4.22 5.30
CA ALA A 432 -6.82 4.72 3.96
C ALA A 432 -7.53 6.05 3.69
N VAL A 433 -6.78 7.01 3.16
CA VAL A 433 -7.25 8.34 2.75
C VAL A 433 -6.85 8.65 1.32
N ASP A 434 -7.63 9.51 0.66
CA ASP A 434 -7.28 10.04 -0.66
C ASP A 434 -6.26 11.19 -0.57
N SER A 435 -5.84 11.73 -1.71
CA SER A 435 -4.88 12.84 -1.78
C SER A 435 -5.35 14.11 -1.05
N ASN A 436 -6.65 14.26 -0.83
CA ASN A 436 -7.24 15.36 -0.07
C ASN A 436 -7.39 15.04 1.42
N GLY A 437 -6.89 13.89 1.87
CA GLY A 437 -7.03 13.42 3.25
C GLY A 437 -8.45 12.98 3.60
N GLN A 438 -9.31 12.69 2.58
CA GLN A 438 -10.64 12.17 2.83
C GLN A 438 -10.58 10.65 3.04
N PRO A 439 -11.38 10.09 3.94
CA PRO A 439 -11.49 8.64 4.10
C PRO A 439 -11.84 7.95 2.79
N ALA A 440 -11.03 6.97 2.41
CA ALA A 440 -11.22 6.25 1.15
C ALA A 440 -12.33 5.18 1.22
N ASN A 441 -12.64 4.70 2.43
CA ASN A 441 -13.65 3.67 2.71
C ASN A 441 -13.50 2.45 1.78
N LEU A 442 -12.28 1.92 1.71
CA LEU A 442 -11.97 0.76 0.88
C LEU A 442 -12.50 -0.51 1.54
N GLY A 443 -13.34 -1.25 0.85
CA GLY A 443 -13.76 -2.57 1.35
C GLY A 443 -12.67 -3.64 1.23
N SER A 444 -11.64 -3.37 0.44
CA SER A 444 -10.50 -4.28 0.23
C SER A 444 -9.34 -3.64 -0.49
N ILE A 445 -8.21 -4.32 -0.43
CA ILE A 445 -7.01 -3.97 -1.21
C ILE A 445 -6.40 -5.21 -1.86
N ARG A 446 -5.61 -5.00 -2.91
CA ARG A 446 -4.80 -6.05 -3.53
C ARG A 446 -3.32 -5.69 -3.61
N TYR A 447 -3.00 -4.41 -3.60
CA TYR A 447 -1.63 -3.92 -3.72
C TYR A 447 -1.28 -3.07 -2.52
N VAL A 448 -0.04 -3.21 -2.08
CA VAL A 448 0.56 -2.40 -1.02
C VAL A 448 1.89 -1.85 -1.54
N ARG A 449 2.03 -0.55 -1.55
CA ARG A 449 3.30 0.15 -1.75
C ARG A 449 3.87 0.55 -0.40
N VAL A 450 5.12 0.19 -0.14
CA VAL A 450 5.91 0.70 0.98
C VAL A 450 7.02 1.56 0.40
N TYR A 451 7.24 2.73 0.97
CA TYR A 451 8.32 3.62 0.54
C TYR A 451 8.91 4.38 1.73
N THR A 452 10.19 4.70 1.65
CA THR A 452 10.85 5.47 2.71
C THR A 452 10.17 6.82 2.87
N GLY A 453 9.58 7.05 4.04
CA GLY A 453 8.82 8.26 4.37
C GLY A 453 9.65 9.42 4.92
N ALA A 454 10.98 9.29 4.98
CA ALA A 454 11.86 10.27 5.58
C ALA A 454 12.97 10.74 4.63
N ALA A 455 13.27 12.02 4.66
CA ALA A 455 14.42 12.60 3.97
C ALA A 455 15.44 13.09 5.01
N ALA A 456 16.10 12.15 5.69
CA ALA A 456 17.02 12.45 6.79
C ALA A 456 18.18 11.45 6.84
N MET A 457 19.26 11.88 7.50
CA MET A 457 20.44 11.05 7.76
C MET A 457 20.43 10.60 9.22
N ASN A 458 20.80 9.35 9.47
CA ASN A 458 20.85 8.73 10.80
C ASN A 458 22.30 8.60 11.32
N GLY A 459 23.03 9.70 11.34
CA GLY A 459 24.38 9.74 11.92
C GLY A 459 25.31 8.68 11.32
N ILE A 460 25.80 7.77 12.16
CA ILE A 460 26.73 6.71 11.75
C ILE A 460 26.09 5.60 10.91
N PHE A 461 24.75 5.50 10.92
CA PHE A 461 24.03 4.51 10.14
C PHE A 461 23.74 4.95 8.69
N GLY A 462 24.11 6.17 8.33
CA GLY A 462 23.93 6.70 6.98
C GLY A 462 22.57 7.39 6.80
N GLU A 463 21.93 7.20 5.69
CA GLU A 463 20.57 7.68 5.44
C GLU A 463 19.55 6.87 6.22
N ILE A 464 18.36 7.46 6.44
CA ILE A 464 17.19 6.70 6.85
C ILE A 464 16.68 5.97 5.61
N SER A 465 16.66 4.65 5.71
CA SER A 465 16.28 3.75 4.61
C SER A 465 15.37 2.67 5.17
N THR A 466 14.11 2.71 4.79
CA THR A 466 13.15 1.69 5.21
C THR A 466 13.51 0.32 4.67
N GLU A 467 13.55 -0.69 5.51
CA GLU A 467 13.67 -2.08 5.12
C GLU A 467 12.30 -2.75 5.07
N VAL A 468 12.06 -3.50 3.99
CA VAL A 468 10.85 -4.32 3.84
C VAL A 468 11.23 -5.79 3.73
N CYS A 469 10.82 -6.59 4.71
CA CYS A 469 11.04 -8.02 4.75
C CYS A 469 9.87 -8.85 4.21
N GLY A 470 8.72 -8.22 3.97
CA GLY A 470 7.54 -8.87 3.43
C GLY A 470 6.25 -8.28 3.96
N ILE A 471 5.13 -8.80 3.45
CA ILE A 471 3.79 -8.41 3.85
C ILE A 471 2.92 -9.65 3.94
N ALA A 472 2.16 -9.80 5.02
CA ALA A 472 1.24 -10.92 5.20
C ALA A 472 -0.13 -10.43 5.69
N PRO A 473 -1.23 -11.11 5.33
CA PRO A 473 -2.51 -10.83 5.94
C PRO A 473 -2.48 -11.16 7.44
N CYS A 474 -3.22 -10.41 8.23
CA CYS A 474 -3.36 -10.70 9.65
C CYS A 474 -4.08 -12.01 9.89
N THR A 475 -3.64 -12.72 10.92
CA THR A 475 -4.34 -13.90 11.46
C THR A 475 -4.76 -13.62 12.90
N GLY A 476 -5.93 -14.09 13.26
CA GLY A 476 -6.51 -13.87 14.57
C GLY A 476 -7.77 -13.00 14.49
N THR A 477 -8.64 -13.17 15.46
CA THR A 477 -9.91 -12.45 15.56
C THR A 477 -9.98 -11.67 16.86
N THR A 478 -10.66 -10.53 16.83
CA THR A 478 -10.99 -9.80 18.05
C THR A 478 -11.94 -10.62 18.92
N THR A 479 -11.83 -10.45 20.23
CA THR A 479 -12.78 -11.00 21.20
C THR A 479 -13.90 -10.01 21.55
N GLN A 480 -13.80 -8.79 21.04
CA GLN A 480 -14.73 -7.69 21.37
C GLN A 480 -15.41 -7.17 20.11
N ALA A 481 -16.63 -6.67 20.27
CA ALA A 481 -17.32 -5.94 19.21
C ALA A 481 -16.53 -4.68 18.82
N PRO A 482 -16.65 -4.19 17.56
CA PRO A 482 -16.06 -2.93 17.15
C PRO A 482 -16.42 -1.80 18.12
N THR A 483 -15.47 -0.91 18.38
CA THR A 483 -15.72 0.27 19.20
C THR A 483 -16.78 1.13 18.53
N SER A 484 -17.85 1.50 19.25
CA SER A 484 -18.88 2.38 18.72
C SER A 484 -18.62 3.83 19.14
N GLY A 485 -19.07 4.76 18.32
CA GLY A 485 -19.02 6.19 18.63
C GLY A 485 -20.09 6.65 19.61
N ASP A 486 -21.04 5.79 20.01
CA ASP A 486 -22.19 6.20 20.81
C ASP A 486 -21.83 6.72 22.22
N ALA A 487 -20.68 6.29 22.74
CA ALA A 487 -20.16 6.73 24.04
C ALA A 487 -19.02 7.73 23.91
N LEU A 488 -18.58 8.05 22.68
CA LEU A 488 -17.51 8.99 22.43
C LEU A 488 -18.03 10.42 22.58
N ASP A 489 -17.33 11.20 23.39
CA ASP A 489 -17.54 12.64 23.53
C ASP A 489 -16.30 13.35 23.02
N ILE A 490 -16.47 14.16 21.99
CA ILE A 490 -15.41 14.94 21.36
C ILE A 490 -15.76 16.40 21.51
N GLU A 491 -14.87 17.15 22.10
CA GLU A 491 -14.99 18.60 22.29
C GLU A 491 -13.86 19.29 21.51
N ALA A 492 -14.21 20.27 20.68
CA ALA A 492 -13.26 21.14 20.00
C ALA A 492 -13.35 22.55 20.57
N TYR A 493 -12.19 23.13 20.86
CA TYR A 493 -12.06 24.48 21.43
C TYR A 493 -11.20 25.35 20.52
N GLY A 494 -11.73 26.51 20.17
CA GLY A 494 -11.05 27.48 19.29
C GLY A 494 -11.97 28.62 18.93
N ASN A 495 -11.57 29.44 17.97
CA ASN A 495 -12.39 30.53 17.45
C ASN A 495 -13.16 30.03 16.23
N PHE A 496 -14.31 29.41 16.45
CA PHE A 496 -15.12 28.81 15.40
C PHE A 496 -16.36 29.65 15.09
N ALA A 497 -16.86 29.54 13.86
CA ALA A 497 -18.06 30.22 13.41
C ALA A 497 -19.31 29.90 14.24
N GLU A 498 -19.34 28.71 14.88
CA GLU A 498 -20.44 28.26 15.73
C GLU A 498 -20.24 28.55 17.22
N GLY A 499 -19.07 29.11 17.63
CA GLY A 499 -18.71 29.44 19.02
C GLY A 499 -17.36 28.86 19.44
N ASP A 500 -16.90 29.24 20.64
CA ASP A 500 -15.56 28.88 21.13
C ASP A 500 -15.43 27.41 21.55
N GLU A 501 -16.55 26.70 21.72
CA GLU A 501 -16.63 25.29 22.08
C GLU A 501 -17.73 24.62 21.26
N ILE A 502 -17.40 23.52 20.62
CA ILE A 502 -18.35 22.73 19.83
C ILE A 502 -18.20 21.24 20.13
N HIS A 503 -19.30 20.51 19.99
CA HIS A 503 -19.37 19.05 20.06
C HIS A 503 -19.67 18.50 18.67
N PRO A 504 -18.67 18.14 17.88
CA PRO A 504 -18.89 17.65 16.54
C PRO A 504 -19.70 16.36 16.53
N ILE A 505 -20.73 16.29 15.69
CA ILE A 505 -21.44 15.05 15.42
C ILE A 505 -20.63 14.28 14.37
N THR A 506 -20.02 13.19 14.79
CA THR A 506 -19.11 12.40 13.96
C THR A 506 -19.69 11.04 13.61
N SER A 507 -19.23 10.45 12.51
CA SER A 507 -19.58 9.08 12.13
C SER A 507 -18.30 8.27 11.92
N ASN A 508 -18.38 6.96 12.10
CA ASN A 508 -17.24 6.09 11.82
C ASN A 508 -16.85 6.16 10.33
N GLY A 509 -15.57 6.38 10.07
CA GLY A 509 -15.05 6.62 8.71
C GLY A 509 -15.54 7.93 8.08
N GLY A 510 -16.15 8.81 8.85
CA GLY A 510 -16.69 10.09 8.37
C GLY A 510 -15.76 11.26 8.65
N ILE A 511 -16.06 12.39 7.97
CA ILE A 511 -15.39 13.67 8.20
C ILE A 511 -16.42 14.74 8.53
N THR A 512 -16.19 15.47 9.62
CA THR A 512 -17.01 16.62 10.03
C THR A 512 -16.24 17.90 9.81
N THR A 513 -16.83 18.85 9.07
CA THR A 513 -16.20 20.14 8.82
C THR A 513 -16.59 21.15 9.87
N ILE A 514 -15.62 21.85 10.42
CA ILE A 514 -15.74 22.94 11.40
C ILE A 514 -15.18 24.20 10.74
N LEU A 515 -15.96 25.26 10.70
CA LEU A 515 -15.52 26.53 10.15
C LEU A 515 -14.80 27.34 11.23
N THR A 516 -13.61 27.83 10.92
CA THR A 516 -12.82 28.68 11.82
C THR A 516 -12.80 30.12 11.35
N ASP A 517 -12.89 31.06 12.29
CA ASP A 517 -12.83 32.50 11.99
C ASP A 517 -11.40 33.03 11.82
N ASP A 518 -10.41 32.26 12.30
CA ASP A 518 -8.98 32.58 12.19
C ASP A 518 -8.13 31.31 12.04
N ARG A 519 -6.81 31.48 12.06
CA ARG A 519 -5.81 30.41 11.97
C ARG A 519 -5.05 30.22 13.29
N GLU A 520 -5.66 30.61 14.39
CA GLU A 520 -5.07 30.39 15.71
C GLU A 520 -5.11 28.89 16.08
N PRO A 521 -4.22 28.46 16.96
CA PRO A 521 -4.24 27.09 17.47
C PRO A 521 -5.59 26.74 18.09
N PHE A 522 -6.01 25.51 17.88
CA PHE A 522 -7.21 24.95 18.49
C PHE A 522 -6.87 23.73 19.35
N SER A 523 -7.80 23.25 20.13
CA SER A 523 -7.57 22.07 20.94
C SER A 523 -8.75 21.09 20.91
N ILE A 524 -8.41 19.82 21.08
CA ILE A 524 -9.36 18.70 21.12
C ILE A 524 -9.31 18.04 22.48
N VAL A 525 -10.47 17.75 23.05
CA VAL A 525 -10.66 16.82 24.16
C VAL A 525 -11.53 15.68 23.64
N ALA A 526 -11.17 14.45 23.93
CA ALA A 526 -11.99 13.31 23.57
C ALA A 526 -11.99 12.28 24.69
N SER A 527 -13.16 11.71 24.97
CA SER A 527 -13.37 10.71 26.00
C SER A 527 -14.35 9.63 25.55
N GLY A 528 -14.54 8.58 26.35
CA GLY A 528 -15.52 7.52 26.07
C GLY A 528 -14.94 6.23 25.51
N ALA A 529 -13.62 6.14 25.34
CA ALA A 529 -12.95 4.89 25.00
C ALA A 529 -11.69 4.68 25.85
N GLU A 530 -11.20 3.45 25.92
CA GLU A 530 -10.02 3.08 26.70
C GLU A 530 -8.75 3.77 26.16
N ARG A 531 -8.64 3.88 24.84
CA ARG A 531 -7.55 4.59 24.15
C ARG A 531 -8.12 5.50 23.09
N ILE A 532 -7.66 6.73 23.08
CA ILE A 532 -8.04 7.70 22.05
C ILE A 532 -6.77 8.41 21.59
N TYR A 533 -6.59 8.45 20.28
CA TYR A 533 -5.47 9.14 19.65
C TYR A 533 -6.01 10.29 18.79
N VAL A 534 -5.41 11.45 18.97
CA VAL A 534 -5.67 12.67 18.19
C VAL A 534 -4.40 12.95 17.39
N ASN A 535 -4.44 12.79 16.07
CA ASN A 535 -3.25 12.81 15.20
C ASN A 535 -2.09 11.98 15.77
N GLY A 536 -2.39 10.74 16.18
CA GLY A 536 -1.40 9.83 16.75
C GLY A 536 -0.93 10.16 18.17
N GLN A 537 -1.33 11.29 18.75
CA GLN A 537 -1.04 11.64 20.13
C GLN A 537 -2.10 11.05 21.06
N LEU A 538 -1.70 10.25 22.04
CA LEU A 538 -2.59 9.64 23.00
C LEU A 538 -3.25 10.72 23.89
N ALA A 539 -4.58 10.78 23.86
CA ALA A 539 -5.38 11.62 24.74
C ALA A 539 -5.70 10.86 26.03
N TYR A 540 -5.54 11.51 27.17
CA TYR A 540 -5.86 10.95 28.48
C TYR A 540 -6.94 11.80 29.16
N GLY A 541 -8.15 11.26 29.24
CA GLY A 541 -9.23 11.87 29.99
C GLY A 541 -9.57 13.28 29.52
N THR A 542 -9.42 14.28 30.41
CA THR A 542 -9.70 15.68 30.11
C THR A 542 -8.51 16.46 29.57
N ASN A 543 -7.42 15.82 29.22
CA ASN A 543 -6.27 16.51 28.65
C ASN A 543 -6.61 17.06 27.27
N ARG A 544 -6.38 18.34 27.10
CA ARG A 544 -6.50 19.00 25.82
C ARG A 544 -5.28 18.70 24.97
N ILE A 545 -5.53 18.24 23.75
CA ILE A 545 -4.51 18.14 22.71
C ILE A 545 -4.53 19.44 21.93
N GLU A 546 -3.52 20.27 22.09
CA GLU A 546 -3.36 21.51 21.34
C GLU A 546 -2.74 21.21 19.97
N LEU A 547 -3.35 21.76 18.93
CA LEU A 547 -2.96 21.58 17.55
C LEU A 547 -2.78 22.96 16.90
N PRO A 548 -1.65 23.20 16.22
CA PRO A 548 -1.49 24.40 15.41
C PRO A 548 -2.40 24.33 14.19
N PHE A 549 -2.90 25.46 13.73
CA PHE A 549 -3.49 25.58 12.39
C PHE A 549 -2.35 25.79 11.38
N ALA A 550 -1.88 24.69 10.80
CA ALA A 550 -0.69 24.70 9.95
C ALA A 550 -0.99 24.75 8.45
N GLY A 551 -2.21 24.40 8.04
CA GLY A 551 -2.63 24.51 6.65
C GLY A 551 -2.89 25.94 6.21
N GLU A 552 -2.81 26.23 4.90
CA GLU A 552 -3.16 27.55 4.40
C GLU A 552 -4.64 27.86 4.61
N ASN A 553 -5.52 26.91 4.33
CA ASN A 553 -6.96 27.06 4.37
C ASN A 553 -7.70 25.99 5.17
N GLU A 554 -7.06 24.87 5.45
CA GLU A 554 -7.66 23.78 6.23
C GLU A 554 -6.63 22.97 7.00
N GLN A 555 -7.10 22.35 8.08
CA GLN A 555 -6.35 21.38 8.89
C GLN A 555 -7.24 20.18 9.16
N ILE A 556 -6.76 18.97 8.84
CA ILE A 556 -7.46 17.73 9.16
C ILE A 556 -6.89 17.16 10.45
N VAL A 557 -7.79 16.68 11.30
CA VAL A 557 -7.46 15.98 12.55
C VAL A 557 -8.07 14.58 12.50
N GLN A 558 -7.23 13.57 12.63
CA GLN A 558 -7.67 12.17 12.75
C GLN A 558 -7.88 11.84 14.22
N ILE A 559 -9.02 11.25 14.55
CA ILE A 559 -9.33 10.74 15.89
C ILE A 559 -9.59 9.23 15.77
N ILE A 560 -8.84 8.44 16.52
CA ILE A 560 -8.97 7.00 16.61
C ILE A 560 -9.27 6.63 18.05
N ALA A 561 -10.38 5.95 18.28
CA ALA A 561 -10.79 5.48 19.59
C ALA A 561 -10.93 3.95 19.59
N GLN A 562 -10.41 3.29 20.63
CA GLN A 562 -10.40 1.83 20.71
C GLN A 562 -10.58 1.32 22.13
N ASN A 563 -11.32 0.22 22.26
CA ASN A 563 -11.49 -0.55 23.47
C ASN A 563 -10.86 -1.95 23.33
N GLY A 564 -9.98 -2.31 24.26
CA GLY A 564 -9.36 -3.64 24.29
C GLY A 564 -8.67 -4.05 22.98
N ASP A 565 -9.12 -5.15 22.37
CA ASP A 565 -8.64 -5.67 21.09
C ASP A 565 -9.66 -5.48 19.94
N SER A 566 -10.68 -4.62 20.16
CA SER A 566 -11.71 -4.32 19.18
C SER A 566 -11.17 -3.56 17.96
N THR A 567 -11.94 -3.59 16.88
CA THR A 567 -11.75 -2.67 15.75
C THR A 567 -11.99 -1.24 16.23
N PRO A 568 -11.12 -0.30 15.88
CA PRO A 568 -11.24 1.08 16.31
C PRO A 568 -12.44 1.79 15.67
N TYR A 569 -12.90 2.82 16.34
CA TYR A 569 -13.74 3.86 15.76
C TYR A 569 -12.83 4.98 15.23
N ILE A 570 -13.00 5.34 13.98
CA ILE A 570 -12.17 6.35 13.33
C ILE A 570 -13.06 7.47 12.83
N THR A 571 -12.69 8.71 13.11
CA THR A 571 -13.38 9.88 12.58
C THR A 571 -12.38 11.00 12.28
N TYR A 572 -12.79 11.93 11.44
CA TYR A 572 -11.95 13.04 11.01
C TYR A 572 -12.68 14.35 11.27
N LEU A 573 -11.95 15.34 11.77
CA LEU A 573 -12.40 16.72 11.88
C LEU A 573 -11.62 17.56 10.88
N ARG A 574 -12.32 18.29 10.03
CA ARG A 574 -11.72 19.25 9.10
C ARG A 574 -11.99 20.65 9.61
N PHE A 575 -10.98 21.31 10.14
CA PHE A 575 -11.02 22.72 10.46
C PHE A 575 -10.73 23.51 9.19
N LYS A 576 -11.67 24.34 8.78
CA LYS A 576 -11.59 25.08 7.53
C LYS A 576 -11.71 26.57 7.81
N PHE A 577 -10.72 27.35 7.36
CA PHE A 577 -10.77 28.79 7.37
C PHE A 577 -11.60 29.29 6.19
N ASP A 578 -12.72 29.95 6.47
CA ASP A 578 -13.67 30.41 5.48
C ASP A 578 -13.71 31.95 5.46
N ARG A 579 -12.79 32.56 4.71
CA ARG A 579 -12.81 33.99 4.39
C ARG A 579 -12.46 34.25 2.95
#